data_4f8cb623c7fc9c93e858b01226ec24ba
#
_entry.id   4f8cb623c7fc9c93e858b01226ec24ba
#
_cell.length_a   1.000
_cell.length_b   1.000
_cell.length_c   1.000
_cell.angle_alpha   90.00
_cell.angle_beta   90.00
_cell.angle_gamma   90.00
#
_symmetry.space_group_name_H-M   'P 1'
#
loop_
_entity.id
_entity.type
_entity.pdbx_description
1 polymer ?
#
loop_
_entity_poly.entity_id
_entity_poly.type
_entity_poly.pdbx_seq_one_letter_code
_entity_poly.pdbx_strand_id
1 'polypeptide(L)'
;MENATELVGVIVNKGYAEDAMAAARKAGAGGGTIVPARGTAKPDDETFFGVKLVPEKELLLVLADAALADAVVDAVRALPCFAGKGSGVAFRVPVRDFAPLGAN
;
A
#
# COMPACT_ATOMS: atom_id res chain seq x y z
N MET A 1 -20.45 12.82 -15.57
CA MET A 1 -20.27 11.44 -15.11
C MET A 1 -19.12 11.40 -14.13
N GLU A 2 -19.37 10.84 -12.99
CA GLU A 2 -18.33 10.75 -11.97
C GLU A 2 -17.33 9.66 -12.31
N ASN A 3 -16.08 9.93 -11.99
CA ASN A 3 -15.06 8.91 -12.12
C ASN A 3 -15.26 7.83 -11.06
N ALA A 4 -14.98 6.61 -11.43
CA ALA A 4 -15.04 5.49 -10.49
C ALA A 4 -13.96 5.69 -9.43
N THR A 5 -14.33 5.47 -8.17
CA THR A 5 -13.39 5.50 -7.06
C THR A 5 -12.78 4.12 -6.86
N GLU A 6 -11.50 4.10 -6.55
CA GLU A 6 -10.78 2.88 -6.27
C GLU A 6 -10.02 3.01 -4.97
N LEU A 7 -9.81 1.88 -4.33
CA LEU A 7 -8.91 1.76 -3.21
C LEU A 7 -7.61 1.15 -3.71
N VAL A 8 -6.53 1.92 -3.60
CA VAL A 8 -5.19 1.40 -3.86
C VAL A 8 -4.63 0.89 -2.54
N GLY A 9 -4.26 -0.38 -2.51
CA GLY A 9 -3.59 -0.98 -1.38
C GLY A 9 -2.16 -1.32 -1.74
N VAL A 10 -1.25 -1.02 -0.82
CA VAL A 10 0.18 -1.32 -1.00
C VAL A 10 0.66 -2.02 0.25
N ILE A 11 1.07 -3.28 0.11
CA ILE A 11 1.60 -4.07 1.23
C ILE A 11 3.10 -4.16 1.04
N VAL A 12 3.85 -3.65 2.02
CA VAL A 12 5.29 -3.55 1.96
C VAL A 12 5.90 -3.99 3.29
N ASN A 13 7.19 -4.16 3.32
CA ASN A 13 7.91 -4.41 4.57
C ASN A 13 7.84 -3.17 5.45
N LYS A 14 7.86 -3.40 6.77
CA LYS A 14 7.84 -2.32 7.75
C LYS A 14 8.92 -1.30 7.45
N GLY A 15 8.52 -0.03 7.47
CA GLY A 15 9.41 1.10 7.21
C GLY A 15 9.32 1.65 5.79
N TYR A 16 8.64 0.97 4.87
CA TYR A 16 8.59 1.41 3.47
C TYR A 16 7.26 2.04 3.06
N ALA A 17 6.24 2.02 3.92
CA ALA A 17 4.95 2.62 3.55
C ALA A 17 5.03 4.14 3.38
N GLU A 18 5.89 4.81 4.14
CA GLU A 18 6.09 6.25 3.99
C GLU A 18 6.68 6.60 2.63
N ASP A 19 7.62 5.77 2.13
CA ASP A 19 8.16 5.97 0.79
C ASP A 19 7.09 5.80 -0.28
N ALA A 20 6.24 4.79 -0.11
CA ALA A 20 5.12 4.57 -1.03
C ALA A 20 4.15 5.76 -0.98
N MET A 21 3.85 6.28 0.22
CA MET A 21 2.96 7.43 0.35
C MET A 21 3.56 8.69 -0.29
N ALA A 22 4.86 8.90 -0.13
CA ALA A 22 5.53 10.04 -0.75
C ALA A 22 5.41 9.98 -2.28
N ALA A 23 5.58 8.80 -2.87
CA ALA A 23 5.40 8.61 -4.31
C ALA A 23 3.94 8.86 -4.72
N ALA A 24 2.99 8.37 -3.92
CA ALA A 24 1.58 8.58 -4.19
C ALA A 24 1.22 10.08 -4.18
N ARG A 25 1.77 10.84 -3.23
CA ARG A 25 1.56 12.29 -3.18
C ARG A 25 2.11 12.99 -4.41
N LYS A 26 3.29 12.61 -4.85
CA LYS A 26 3.88 13.18 -6.08
C LYS A 26 3.00 12.90 -7.30
N ALA A 27 2.32 11.76 -7.31
CA ALA A 27 1.39 11.42 -8.38
C ALA A 27 0.06 12.15 -8.29
N GLY A 28 -0.24 12.80 -7.16
CA GLY A 28 -1.43 13.60 -6.98
C GLY A 28 -2.35 13.16 -5.84
N ALA A 29 -2.00 12.13 -5.10
CA ALA A 29 -2.84 11.67 -3.98
C ALA A 29 -2.84 12.70 -2.85
N GLY A 30 -4.01 12.98 -2.30
CA GLY A 30 -4.15 13.95 -1.22
C GLY A 30 -3.73 13.41 0.14
N GLY A 31 -3.84 12.10 0.35
CA GLY A 31 -3.46 11.47 1.60
C GLY A 31 -3.70 9.99 1.55
N GLY A 32 -3.36 9.32 2.63
CA GLY A 32 -3.56 7.90 2.77
C GLY A 32 -3.51 7.49 4.23
N THR A 33 -3.73 6.21 4.49
CA THR A 33 -3.72 5.64 5.82
C THR A 33 -2.74 4.49 5.85
N ILE A 34 -1.86 4.49 6.84
CA ILE A 34 -0.89 3.40 7.01
C ILE A 34 -1.34 2.55 8.19
N VAL A 35 -1.45 1.24 7.96
CA VAL A 35 -1.87 0.27 8.97
C VAL A 35 -0.72 -0.68 9.21
N PRO A 36 -0.25 -0.81 10.47
CA PRO A 36 0.72 -1.85 10.79
C PRO A 36 0.10 -3.23 10.53
N ALA A 37 0.90 -4.14 9.98
CA ALA A 37 0.41 -5.45 9.62
C ALA A 37 1.50 -6.50 9.88
N ARG A 38 1.11 -7.74 9.74
CA ARG A 38 2.02 -8.86 9.94
C ARG A 38 1.85 -9.84 8.78
N GLY A 39 2.96 -10.21 8.17
CA GLY A 39 2.96 -11.23 7.13
C GLY A 39 2.84 -12.62 7.73
N THR A 40 2.67 -13.58 6.84
CA THR A 40 2.68 -14.99 7.24
C THR A 40 4.08 -15.55 7.08
N ALA A 41 4.56 -16.27 8.09
CA ALA A 41 5.84 -16.94 8.02
C ALA A 41 5.71 -18.20 7.15
N LYS A 42 6.72 -18.46 6.33
CA LYS A 42 6.77 -19.70 5.54
C LYS A 42 7.28 -20.84 6.41
N PRO A 43 6.95 -22.11 6.07
CA PRO A 43 7.39 -23.25 6.89
C PRO A 43 8.91 -23.34 7.06
N ASP A 44 9.68 -22.87 6.07
CA ASP A 44 11.13 -22.92 6.08
C ASP A 44 11.79 -21.60 6.46
N ASP A 45 11.03 -20.63 6.96
CA ASP A 45 11.58 -19.37 7.42
C ASP A 45 12.49 -19.58 8.63
N GLU A 46 13.50 -18.73 8.73
CA GLU A 46 14.49 -18.81 9.79
C GLU A 46 13.86 -18.64 11.17
N THR A 47 14.46 -19.30 12.15
CA THR A 47 14.10 -19.12 13.55
C THR A 47 15.28 -18.50 14.29
N PHE A 48 14.97 -17.76 15.35
CA PHE A 48 15.96 -17.17 16.25
C PHE A 48 15.67 -17.66 17.65
N PHE A 49 16.63 -18.38 18.23
CA PHE A 49 16.46 -19.03 19.54
C PHE A 49 15.20 -19.90 19.61
N GLY A 50 14.90 -20.63 18.54
CA GLY A 50 13.74 -21.48 18.48
C GLY A 50 12.42 -20.77 18.25
N VAL A 51 12.44 -19.45 18.11
CA VAL A 51 11.26 -18.65 17.82
C VAL A 51 11.25 -18.31 16.34
N LYS A 52 10.14 -18.61 15.67
CA LYS A 52 9.98 -18.28 14.26
C LYS A 52 9.83 -16.79 14.07
N LEU A 53 10.64 -16.23 13.17
CA LEU A 53 10.55 -14.79 12.85
C LEU A 53 9.38 -14.55 11.92
N VAL A 54 8.46 -13.69 12.34
CA VAL A 54 7.28 -13.35 11.56
C VAL A 54 7.54 -11.99 10.89
N PRO A 55 7.38 -11.89 9.56
CA PRO A 55 7.63 -10.62 8.87
C PRO A 55 6.66 -9.53 9.31
N GLU A 56 7.19 -8.37 9.65
CA GLU A 56 6.37 -7.20 9.91
C GLU A 56 6.14 -6.46 8.59
N LYS A 57 4.92 -6.05 8.37
CA LYS A 57 4.47 -5.38 7.16
C LYS A 57 3.77 -4.08 7.48
N GLU A 58 3.57 -3.28 6.47
CA GLU A 58 2.72 -2.11 6.53
C GLU A 58 1.77 -2.14 5.33
N LEU A 59 0.56 -1.68 5.56
CA LEU A 59 -0.46 -1.56 4.52
C LEU A 59 -0.78 -0.09 4.33
N LEU A 60 -0.52 0.42 3.15
CA LEU A 60 -0.93 1.78 2.77
C LEU A 60 -2.25 1.69 2.01
N LEU A 61 -3.21 2.50 2.43
CA LEU A 61 -4.52 2.61 1.79
C LEU A 61 -4.70 4.01 1.22
N VAL A 62 -5.01 4.12 -0.06
CA VAL A 62 -5.24 5.40 -0.73
C VAL A 62 -6.52 5.31 -1.55
N LEU A 63 -7.45 6.22 -1.29
CA LEU A 63 -8.65 6.36 -2.13
C LEU A 63 -8.34 7.31 -3.27
N ALA A 64 -8.70 6.93 -4.49
CA ALA A 64 -8.40 7.72 -5.68
C ALA A 64 -9.41 7.40 -6.78
N ASP A 65 -9.61 8.31 -7.72
CA ASP A 65 -10.33 7.94 -8.92
C ASP A 65 -9.45 7.01 -9.78
N ALA A 66 -10.04 6.40 -10.79
CA ALA A 66 -9.34 5.40 -11.59
C ALA A 66 -8.07 5.94 -12.26
N ALA A 67 -8.11 7.17 -12.78
CA ALA A 67 -6.95 7.77 -13.44
C ALA A 67 -5.82 8.03 -12.43
N LEU A 68 -6.18 8.57 -11.26
CA LEU A 68 -5.20 8.80 -10.20
C LEU A 68 -4.66 7.48 -9.64
N ALA A 69 -5.52 6.46 -9.54
CA ALA A 69 -5.08 5.14 -9.07
C ALA A 69 -4.00 4.55 -9.99
N ASP A 70 -4.17 4.69 -11.32
CA ASP A 70 -3.13 4.29 -12.27
C ASP A 70 -1.82 5.00 -11.99
N ALA A 71 -1.88 6.32 -11.83
CA ALA A 71 -0.68 7.13 -11.59
C ALA A 71 0.00 6.76 -10.26
N VAL A 72 -0.79 6.51 -9.23
CA VAL A 72 -0.26 6.13 -7.91
C VAL A 72 0.46 4.78 -7.99
N VAL A 73 -0.18 3.78 -8.61
CA VAL A 73 0.44 2.46 -8.73
C VAL A 73 1.73 2.54 -9.54
N ASP A 74 1.72 3.28 -10.66
CA ASP A 74 2.91 3.43 -11.48
C ASP A 74 4.04 4.12 -10.71
N ALA A 75 3.73 5.16 -9.94
CA ALA A 75 4.72 5.90 -9.17
C ALA A 75 5.34 5.02 -8.08
N VAL A 76 4.53 4.23 -7.38
CA VAL A 76 5.02 3.32 -6.35
C VAL A 76 5.91 2.24 -6.96
N ARG A 77 5.47 1.64 -8.06
CA ARG A 77 6.24 0.58 -8.73
C ARG A 77 7.59 1.08 -9.24
N ALA A 78 7.71 2.37 -9.55
CA ALA A 78 8.93 2.94 -10.07
C ALA A 78 9.98 3.22 -8.99
N LEU A 79 9.64 3.12 -7.71
CA LEU A 79 10.58 3.39 -6.62
C LEU A 79 11.68 2.32 -6.60
N PRO A 80 12.96 2.74 -6.50
CA PRO A 80 14.07 1.78 -6.44
C PRO A 80 13.96 0.80 -5.27
N CYS A 81 13.39 1.22 -4.14
CA CYS A 81 13.24 0.34 -2.98
C CYS A 81 12.27 -0.82 -3.23
N PHE A 82 11.45 -0.75 -4.28
CA PHE A 82 10.51 -1.81 -4.64
C PHE A 82 10.92 -2.55 -5.91
N ALA A 83 12.14 -2.35 -6.40
CA ALA A 83 12.62 -3.01 -7.60
C ALA A 83 12.89 -4.50 -7.38
N GLY A 84 13.20 -4.89 -6.15
CA GLY A 84 13.55 -6.28 -5.83
C GLY A 84 12.32 -7.17 -5.76
N LYS A 85 12.51 -8.43 -6.17
CA LYS A 85 11.45 -9.43 -6.09
C LYS A 85 11.06 -9.66 -4.63
N GLY A 86 9.77 -9.69 -4.37
CA GLY A 86 9.26 -9.91 -3.01
C GLY A 86 9.25 -8.66 -2.14
N SER A 87 9.50 -7.48 -2.69
CA SER A 87 9.52 -6.24 -1.91
C SER A 87 8.11 -5.77 -1.50
N GLY A 88 7.08 -6.25 -2.17
CA GLY A 88 5.71 -5.90 -1.82
C GLY A 88 4.74 -6.15 -2.95
N VAL A 89 3.50 -5.83 -2.71
CA VAL A 89 2.45 -5.88 -3.73
C VAL A 89 1.64 -4.61 -3.69
N ALA A 90 1.15 -4.19 -4.85
CA ALA A 90 0.15 -3.13 -4.95
C ALA A 90 -1.09 -3.72 -5.63
N PHE A 91 -2.25 -3.35 -5.14
CA PHE A 91 -3.50 -3.83 -5.70
C PHE A 91 -4.52 -2.69 -5.75
N ARG A 92 -5.55 -2.89 -6.57
CA ARG A 92 -6.64 -1.91 -6.73
C ARG A 92 -7.96 -2.64 -6.55
N VAL A 93 -8.87 -2.01 -5.83
CA VAL A 93 -10.21 -2.56 -5.57
C VAL A 93 -11.22 -1.49 -5.91
N PRO A 94 -12.23 -1.81 -6.73
CA PRO A 94 -13.32 -0.86 -6.96
C PRO A 94 -14.03 -0.55 -5.66
N VAL A 95 -14.29 0.73 -5.41
CA VAL A 95 -15.04 1.17 -4.23
C VAL A 95 -16.43 1.54 -4.71
N ARG A 96 -17.43 0.81 -4.21
CA ARG A 96 -18.80 1.04 -4.61
C ARG A 96 -19.32 2.39 -4.13
N ASP A 97 -18.93 2.75 -2.92
CA ASP A 97 -19.41 3.98 -2.30
C ASP A 97 -18.48 4.38 -1.16
N PHE A 98 -18.38 5.65 -0.91
CA PHE A 98 -17.72 6.18 0.28
C PHE A 98 -18.37 7.48 0.68
N ALA A 99 -18.27 7.81 1.97
CA ALA A 99 -18.86 9.02 2.49
C ALA A 99 -17.83 9.74 3.37
N PRO A 100 -17.47 10.98 3.02
CA PRO A 100 -16.67 11.79 3.95
C PRO A 100 -17.42 11.98 5.26
N LEU A 101 -16.70 11.93 6.35
CA LEU A 101 -17.29 12.15 7.67
C LEU A 101 -17.03 13.59 8.11
N GLY A 102 -17.95 14.10 8.92
CA GLY A 102 -17.86 15.44 9.45
C GLY A 102 -18.66 16.44 8.64
N ALA A 103 -18.59 17.69 9.06
CA ALA A 103 -19.31 18.77 8.40
C ALA A 103 -18.66 19.12 7.08
N ASN A 104 -19.49 19.48 6.12
CA ASN A 104 -19.05 19.92 4.79
C ASN A 104 -19.13 21.43 4.67
#